data_863506912ee45e193f73895027e69f61
#
_entry.id   863506912ee45e193f73895027e69f61
#
_cell.length_a   1.000
_cell.length_b   1.000
_cell.length_c   1.000
_cell.angle_alpha   90.00
_cell.angle_beta   90.00
_cell.angle_gamma   90.00
#
_symmetry.space_group_name_H-M   'P 1'
#
loop_
_entity.id
_entity.type
_entity.pdbx_description
1 polymer ?
#
loop_
_entity_poly.entity_id
_entity_poly.type
_entity_poly.pdbx_seq_one_letter_code
_entity_poly.pdbx_strand_id
1 'polypeptide(L)'
;MKYWVAGLVLTAALSPRCAPAQGGGAAKVKITAPARGATLSGPVKVTLAATGVEIVPATDERPGTGHHHLFVDRDLTPVDDTMPRGVTGIIHLGRGQTEFVLDSLKPGPHRVIAVVGDSKHRPLKPLVADTVRFTVKD
;
A
#
# COMPACT_ATOMS: atom_id res chain seq x y z
N MET A 1 31.84 37.81 -56.46
CA MET A 1 32.06 37.35 -55.07
C MET A 1 30.76 36.73 -54.60
N LYS A 2 30.71 35.42 -54.42
CA LYS A 2 29.51 34.68 -54.00
C LYS A 2 29.73 34.27 -52.54
N TYR A 3 28.95 34.85 -51.60
CA TYR A 3 28.99 34.45 -50.19
C TYR A 3 27.94 33.33 -49.98
N TRP A 4 28.41 32.16 -49.60
CA TRP A 4 27.59 31.05 -49.16
C TRP A 4 27.36 31.18 -47.64
N VAL A 5 26.11 31.38 -47.23
CA VAL A 5 25.71 31.35 -45.82
C VAL A 5 25.31 29.93 -45.51
N ALA A 6 26.14 29.21 -44.73
CA ALA A 6 25.81 27.89 -44.26
C ALA A 6 24.87 28.03 -43.04
N GLY A 7 23.60 27.71 -43.24
CA GLY A 7 22.61 27.63 -42.15
C GLY A 7 22.85 26.38 -41.31
N LEU A 8 23.19 26.58 -40.03
CA LEU A 8 23.30 25.51 -39.05
C LEU A 8 21.89 25.12 -38.59
N VAL A 9 21.39 23.98 -39.05
CA VAL A 9 20.13 23.40 -38.56
C VAL A 9 20.42 22.65 -37.26
N LEU A 10 20.00 23.23 -36.15
CA LEU A 10 20.08 22.59 -34.84
C LEU A 10 18.88 21.65 -34.69
N THR A 11 19.08 20.37 -34.93
CA THR A 11 18.07 19.34 -34.67
C THR A 11 18.05 19.03 -33.19
N ALA A 12 17.05 19.54 -32.47
CA ALA A 12 16.77 19.16 -31.11
C ALA A 12 16.26 17.72 -31.07
N ALA A 13 17.08 16.80 -30.61
CA ALA A 13 16.65 15.43 -30.35
C ALA A 13 15.71 15.41 -29.12
N LEU A 14 14.40 15.24 -29.34
CA LEU A 14 13.46 14.90 -28.31
C LEU A 14 13.75 13.47 -27.85
N SER A 15 14.36 13.33 -26.68
CA SER A 15 14.44 12.03 -26.00
C SER A 15 13.04 11.62 -25.57
N PRO A 16 12.57 10.40 -25.90
CA PRO A 16 11.30 9.92 -25.39
C PRO A 16 11.43 9.74 -23.87
N ARG A 17 10.69 10.54 -23.11
CA ARG A 17 10.46 10.28 -21.69
C ARG A 17 9.70 8.97 -21.59
N CYS A 18 10.37 7.94 -21.13
CA CYS A 18 9.72 6.70 -20.72
C CYS A 18 8.77 7.04 -19.56
N ALA A 19 7.48 7.18 -19.85
CA ALA A 19 6.46 7.22 -18.82
C ALA A 19 6.51 5.87 -18.09
N PRO A 20 6.44 5.84 -16.74
CA PRO A 20 6.33 4.57 -16.03
C PRO A 20 5.09 3.86 -16.55
N ALA A 21 5.28 2.64 -17.06
CA ALA A 21 4.18 1.78 -17.47
C ALA A 21 3.27 1.58 -16.25
N GLN A 22 2.08 2.15 -16.30
CA GLN A 22 1.00 1.82 -15.36
C GLN A 22 0.63 0.38 -15.69
N GLY A 23 1.18 -0.55 -14.92
CA GLY A 23 0.85 -1.96 -15.04
C GLY A 23 -0.63 -2.14 -14.77
N GLY A 24 -1.45 -2.33 -15.80
CA GLY A 24 -2.89 -2.55 -15.76
C GLY A 24 -3.24 -3.93 -15.18
N GLY A 25 -2.61 -4.33 -14.09
CA GLY A 25 -2.92 -5.53 -13.33
C GLY A 25 -3.96 -5.25 -12.24
N ALA A 26 -4.72 -6.28 -11.85
CA ALA A 26 -5.63 -6.17 -10.71
C ALA A 26 -4.88 -5.69 -9.45
N ALA A 27 -5.52 -4.83 -8.67
CA ALA A 27 -4.95 -4.32 -7.42
C ALA A 27 -4.68 -5.48 -6.44
N LYS A 28 -3.51 -5.48 -5.80
CA LYS A 28 -3.10 -6.47 -4.81
C LYS A 28 -2.35 -5.78 -3.67
N VAL A 29 -2.46 -6.33 -2.48
CA VAL A 29 -1.61 -6.01 -1.33
C VAL A 29 -0.96 -7.30 -0.83
N LYS A 30 0.26 -7.19 -0.31
CA LYS A 30 0.98 -8.29 0.31
C LYS A 30 1.62 -7.80 1.60
N ILE A 31 1.47 -8.55 2.67
CA ILE A 31 2.25 -8.41 3.89
C ILE A 31 3.60 -9.07 3.63
N THR A 32 4.66 -8.27 3.56
CA THR A 32 6.02 -8.74 3.28
C THR A 32 6.78 -9.08 4.56
N ALA A 33 6.37 -8.53 5.69
CA ALA A 33 6.82 -8.92 7.03
C ALA A 33 5.68 -8.68 8.04
N PRO A 34 5.58 -9.51 9.10
CA PRO A 34 6.40 -10.68 9.38
C PRO A 34 6.15 -11.82 8.38
N ALA A 35 7.06 -12.78 8.32
CA ALA A 35 6.87 -13.99 7.52
C ALA A 35 5.70 -14.81 8.09
N ARG A 36 4.96 -15.47 7.22
CA ARG A 36 3.85 -16.36 7.60
C ARG A 36 4.35 -17.50 8.49
N GLY A 37 3.74 -17.67 9.66
CA GLY A 37 4.12 -18.67 10.64
C GLY A 37 5.37 -18.31 11.45
N ALA A 38 5.91 -17.10 11.34
CA ALA A 38 7.07 -16.67 12.11
C ALA A 38 6.80 -16.69 13.60
N THR A 39 7.86 -16.93 14.37
CA THR A 39 7.87 -16.73 15.83
C THR A 39 8.83 -15.60 16.14
N LEU A 40 8.35 -14.57 16.81
CA LEU A 40 9.02 -13.29 17.01
C LEU A 40 9.03 -12.92 18.49
N SER A 41 9.93 -12.03 18.89
CA SER A 41 9.96 -11.45 20.23
C SER A 41 9.95 -9.92 20.11
N GLY A 42 9.34 -9.25 21.08
CA GLY A 42 9.25 -7.80 21.13
C GLY A 42 8.31 -7.19 20.08
N PRO A 43 8.50 -5.90 19.74
CA PRO A 43 7.67 -5.21 18.77
C PRO A 43 7.73 -5.86 17.39
N VAL A 44 6.58 -6.01 16.75
CA VAL A 44 6.46 -6.64 15.43
C VAL A 44 6.27 -5.57 14.36
N LYS A 45 7.24 -5.43 13.48
CA LYS A 45 7.13 -4.54 12.32
C LYS A 45 6.34 -5.25 11.20
N VAL A 46 5.22 -4.65 10.81
CA VAL A 46 4.43 -5.06 9.65
C VAL A 46 4.86 -4.21 8.46
N THR A 47 5.24 -4.84 7.35
CA THR A 47 5.57 -4.16 6.09
C THR A 47 4.68 -4.65 4.97
N LEU A 48 4.30 -3.73 4.09
CA LEU A 48 3.29 -3.93 3.06
C LEU A 48 3.84 -3.54 1.69
N ALA A 49 3.47 -4.30 0.68
CA ALA A 49 3.68 -3.97 -0.71
C ALA A 49 2.35 -3.99 -1.45
N ALA A 50 2.10 -3.00 -2.30
CA ALA A 50 0.90 -2.93 -3.14
C ALA A 50 1.30 -2.87 -4.61
N THR A 51 0.48 -3.47 -5.47
CA THR A 51 0.59 -3.42 -6.92
C THR A 51 -0.78 -3.19 -7.54
N GLY A 52 -0.83 -2.53 -8.71
CA GLY A 52 -2.09 -2.21 -9.37
C GLY A 52 -2.96 -1.17 -8.65
N VAL A 53 -2.47 -0.58 -7.57
CA VAL A 53 -3.07 0.54 -6.83
C VAL A 53 -1.95 1.42 -6.30
N GLU A 54 -2.11 2.73 -6.40
CA GLU A 54 -1.18 3.70 -5.82
C GLU A 54 -1.54 3.94 -4.35
N ILE A 55 -0.58 3.77 -3.43
CA ILE A 55 -0.80 4.04 -2.01
C ILE A 55 -0.50 5.50 -1.73
N VAL A 56 -1.51 6.19 -1.23
CA VAL A 56 -1.54 7.66 -1.06
C VAL A 56 -2.14 8.02 0.30
N PRO A 57 -2.05 9.27 0.74
CA PRO A 57 -2.83 9.75 1.88
C PRO A 57 -4.33 9.58 1.68
N ALA A 58 -5.05 9.31 2.78
CA ALA A 58 -6.50 9.06 2.76
C ALA A 58 -7.34 10.23 2.21
N THR A 59 -6.74 11.42 2.12
CA THR A 59 -7.35 12.63 1.54
C THR A 59 -7.28 12.68 0.02
N ASP A 60 -6.54 11.78 -0.60
CA ASP A 60 -6.43 11.70 -2.07
C ASP A 60 -7.60 10.89 -2.63
N GLU A 61 -8.41 11.51 -3.47
CA GLU A 61 -9.62 10.92 -4.05
C GLU A 61 -9.45 10.46 -5.50
N ARG A 62 -8.21 10.49 -6.03
CA ARG A 62 -7.96 10.08 -7.41
C ARG A 62 -8.34 8.62 -7.65
N PRO A 63 -8.93 8.29 -8.80
CA PRO A 63 -9.16 6.89 -9.19
C PRO A 63 -7.86 6.08 -9.21
N GLY A 64 -7.92 4.81 -8.80
CA GLY A 64 -6.76 3.92 -8.77
C GLY A 64 -5.83 4.13 -7.58
N THR A 65 -6.22 4.94 -6.61
CA THR A 65 -5.49 5.18 -5.37
C THR A 65 -6.19 4.55 -4.17
N GLY A 66 -5.45 4.42 -3.07
CA GLY A 66 -5.98 3.93 -1.80
C GLY A 66 -4.97 4.05 -0.67
N HIS A 67 -5.36 3.65 0.51
CA HIS A 67 -4.49 3.61 1.69
C HIS A 67 -4.71 2.35 2.50
N HIS A 68 -3.73 2.00 3.31
CA HIS A 68 -3.77 0.75 4.07
C HIS A 68 -4.55 0.88 5.38
N HIS A 69 -5.22 -0.22 5.75
CA HIS A 69 -5.71 -0.49 7.09
C HIS A 69 -5.18 -1.86 7.55
N LEU A 70 -4.91 -1.99 8.85
CA LEU A 70 -4.55 -3.26 9.45
C LEU A 70 -5.61 -3.67 10.47
N PHE A 71 -6.06 -4.91 10.39
CA PHE A 71 -6.94 -5.54 11.37
C PHE A 71 -6.13 -6.55 12.16
N VAL A 72 -5.90 -6.28 13.44
CA VAL A 72 -5.08 -7.10 14.33
C VAL A 72 -6.02 -7.90 15.21
N ASP A 73 -5.98 -9.23 15.08
CA ASP A 73 -6.84 -10.19 15.79
C ASP A 73 -8.35 -9.92 15.64
N ARG A 74 -8.72 -9.32 14.52
CA ARG A 74 -10.11 -8.98 14.18
C ARG A 74 -10.44 -9.43 12.77
N ASP A 75 -11.73 -9.60 12.52
CA ASP A 75 -12.24 -9.84 11.17
C ASP A 75 -12.39 -8.53 10.41
N LEU A 76 -12.33 -8.61 9.08
CA LEU A 76 -12.54 -7.47 8.21
C LEU A 76 -13.97 -6.91 8.37
N THR A 77 -14.07 -5.59 8.24
CA THR A 77 -15.35 -4.94 7.97
C THR A 77 -15.91 -5.46 6.64
N PRO A 78 -17.22 -5.70 6.54
CA PRO A 78 -17.85 -6.05 5.26
C PRO A 78 -17.49 -5.06 4.16
N VAL A 79 -17.32 -5.55 2.92
CA VAL A 79 -16.82 -4.75 1.79
C VAL A 79 -17.70 -3.56 1.40
N ASP A 80 -18.96 -3.57 1.82
CA ASP A 80 -19.90 -2.48 1.58
C ASP A 80 -19.92 -1.42 2.69
N ASP A 81 -19.26 -1.72 3.81
CA ASP A 81 -19.26 -0.87 4.99
C ASP A 81 -17.98 -0.03 5.06
N THR A 82 -18.06 1.09 5.77
CA THR A 82 -16.91 1.93 6.07
C THR A 82 -16.09 1.31 7.21
N MET A 83 -14.80 1.17 7.01
CA MET A 83 -13.88 0.69 8.04
C MET A 83 -13.79 1.70 9.17
N PRO A 84 -14.09 1.30 10.42
CA PRO A 84 -14.10 2.24 11.54
C PRO A 84 -12.69 2.70 11.90
N ARG A 85 -12.59 3.93 12.40
CA ARG A 85 -11.36 4.52 12.95
C ARG A 85 -11.44 4.61 14.46
N GLY A 86 -10.30 4.56 15.12
CA GLY A 86 -10.22 4.68 16.59
C GLY A 86 -10.76 3.47 17.33
N VAL A 87 -10.91 2.33 16.67
CA VAL A 87 -11.33 1.06 17.26
C VAL A 87 -10.09 0.21 17.53
N THR A 88 -9.98 -0.32 18.75
CA THR A 88 -8.87 -1.21 19.13
C THR A 88 -8.74 -2.37 18.15
N GLY A 89 -7.51 -2.63 17.70
CA GLY A 89 -7.21 -3.68 16.72
C GLY A 89 -7.47 -3.27 15.26
N ILE A 90 -7.92 -2.03 14.99
CA ILE A 90 -8.01 -1.48 13.63
C ILE A 90 -7.08 -0.28 13.53
N ILE A 91 -6.07 -0.38 12.68
CA ILE A 91 -5.03 0.65 12.49
C ILE A 91 -5.23 1.30 11.13
N HIS A 92 -5.39 2.61 11.13
CA HIS A 92 -5.56 3.42 9.94
C HIS A 92 -4.22 4.03 9.51
N LEU A 93 -3.70 3.62 8.36
CA LEU A 93 -2.45 4.13 7.77
C LEU A 93 -2.76 5.25 6.77
N GLY A 94 -3.41 6.30 7.23
CA GLY A 94 -4.02 7.36 6.42
C GLY A 94 -3.06 8.40 5.85
N ARG A 95 -1.74 8.22 5.99
CA ARG A 95 -0.72 9.12 5.42
C ARG A 95 0.07 8.46 4.28
N GLY A 96 -0.44 7.37 3.72
CA GLY A 96 0.25 6.62 2.68
C GLY A 96 1.37 5.72 3.22
N GLN A 97 1.35 5.37 4.51
CA GLN A 97 2.36 4.50 5.12
C GLN A 97 2.25 3.08 4.54
N THR A 98 3.42 2.46 4.38
CA THR A 98 3.57 1.07 3.94
C THR A 98 4.15 0.18 5.04
N GLU A 99 4.33 0.72 6.25
CA GLU A 99 4.81 -0.04 7.40
C GLU A 99 4.19 0.50 8.71
N PHE A 100 4.12 -0.38 9.71
CA PHE A 100 3.66 -0.06 11.04
C PHE A 100 4.29 -1.00 12.08
N VAL A 101 4.59 -0.50 13.26
CA VAL A 101 5.12 -1.31 14.37
C VAL A 101 4.01 -1.59 15.37
N LEU A 102 3.75 -2.87 15.60
CA LEU A 102 2.87 -3.37 16.65
C LEU A 102 3.71 -3.59 17.91
N ASP A 103 3.65 -2.66 18.85
CA ASP A 103 4.50 -2.62 20.04
C ASP A 103 3.84 -3.21 21.31
N SER A 104 2.56 -3.53 21.26
CA SER A 104 1.74 -3.90 22.43
C SER A 104 1.11 -5.29 22.29
N LEU A 105 1.64 -6.16 21.43
CA LEU A 105 1.15 -7.52 21.29
C LEU A 105 1.56 -8.37 22.50
N LYS A 106 0.60 -9.09 23.06
CA LYS A 106 0.85 -10.06 24.13
C LYS A 106 1.51 -11.32 23.55
N PRO A 107 2.24 -12.09 24.36
CA PRO A 107 2.69 -13.42 23.92
C PRO A 107 1.53 -14.29 23.46
N GLY A 108 1.75 -15.05 22.39
CA GLY A 108 0.74 -15.94 21.81
C GLY A 108 0.57 -15.76 20.30
N PRO A 109 -0.41 -16.49 19.71
CA PRO A 109 -0.70 -16.43 18.29
C PRO A 109 -1.45 -15.15 17.93
N HIS A 110 -1.07 -14.54 16.82
CA HIS A 110 -1.68 -13.33 16.27
C HIS A 110 -2.02 -13.48 14.78
N ARG A 111 -2.97 -12.68 14.35
CA ARG A 111 -3.38 -12.54 12.96
C ARG A 111 -3.44 -11.06 12.59
N VAL A 112 -2.81 -10.71 11.49
CA VAL A 112 -2.95 -9.38 10.88
C VAL A 112 -3.54 -9.54 9.49
N ILE A 113 -4.58 -8.77 9.20
CA ILE A 113 -5.16 -8.62 7.86
C ILE A 113 -4.86 -7.20 7.40
N ALA A 114 -4.16 -7.08 6.27
CA ALA A 114 -3.98 -5.81 5.59
C ALA A 114 -5.04 -5.65 4.52
N VAL A 115 -5.66 -4.49 4.43
CA VAL A 115 -6.65 -4.18 3.41
C VAL A 115 -6.40 -2.78 2.85
N VAL A 116 -6.64 -2.60 1.56
CA VAL A 116 -6.60 -1.28 0.92
C VAL A 116 -8.02 -0.72 0.87
N GLY A 117 -8.18 0.48 1.38
CA GLY A 117 -9.41 1.24 1.35
C GLY A 117 -9.31 2.49 0.48
N ASP A 118 -10.44 2.95 -0.03
CA ASP A 118 -10.58 4.22 -0.75
C ASP A 118 -10.58 5.43 0.22
N SER A 119 -10.65 6.65 -0.31
CA SER A 119 -10.73 7.90 0.47
C SER A 119 -11.94 7.96 1.43
N LYS A 120 -12.97 7.17 1.19
CA LYS A 120 -14.15 7.05 2.05
C LYS A 120 -14.02 5.93 3.08
N HIS A 121 -12.83 5.32 3.18
CA HIS A 121 -12.52 4.21 4.09
C HIS A 121 -13.36 2.96 3.83
N ARG A 122 -13.72 2.71 2.59
CA ARG A 122 -14.37 1.47 2.16
C ARG A 122 -13.33 0.54 1.55
N PRO A 123 -13.38 -0.77 1.84
CA PRO A 123 -12.51 -1.72 1.14
C PRO A 123 -12.66 -1.59 -0.38
N LEU A 124 -11.56 -1.64 -1.11
CA LEU A 124 -11.60 -1.62 -2.58
C LEU A 124 -12.36 -2.83 -3.10
N LYS A 125 -13.01 -2.66 -4.25
CA LYS A 125 -13.72 -3.72 -4.97
C LYS A 125 -13.09 -3.96 -6.35
N PRO A 126 -12.71 -5.20 -6.67
CA PRO A 126 -12.72 -6.38 -5.79
C PRO A 126 -11.83 -6.19 -4.57
N LEU A 127 -12.09 -6.98 -3.50
CA LEU A 127 -11.37 -6.86 -2.23
C LEU A 127 -9.86 -7.02 -2.42
N VAL A 128 -9.11 -6.04 -1.91
CA VAL A 128 -7.64 -6.02 -1.93
C VAL A 128 -7.14 -6.19 -0.51
N ALA A 129 -6.86 -7.44 -0.13
CA ALA A 129 -6.44 -7.80 1.22
C ALA A 129 -5.44 -8.95 1.22
N ASP A 130 -4.62 -9.03 2.27
CA ASP A 130 -3.74 -10.16 2.58
C ASP A 130 -3.75 -10.44 4.07
N THR A 131 -3.49 -11.67 4.46
CA THR A 131 -3.51 -12.10 5.87
C THR A 131 -2.21 -12.80 6.22
N VAL A 132 -1.63 -12.46 7.37
CA VAL A 132 -0.51 -13.15 7.97
C VAL A 132 -0.85 -13.64 9.37
N ARG A 133 -0.36 -14.81 9.75
CA ARG A 133 -0.40 -15.37 11.10
C ARG A 133 1.02 -15.58 11.59
N PHE A 134 1.28 -15.24 12.83
CA PHE A 134 2.57 -15.36 13.50
C PHE A 134 2.38 -15.55 14.99
N THR A 135 3.44 -15.85 15.71
CA THR A 135 3.43 -16.01 17.18
C THR A 135 4.41 -15.04 17.81
N VAL A 136 4.01 -14.38 18.88
CA VAL A 136 4.88 -13.57 19.73
C VAL A 136 5.28 -14.40 20.95
N LYS A 137 6.57 -14.42 21.26
CA LYS A 137 7.14 -14.97 22.49
C LYS A 137 7.36 -13.89 23.55
N ASP A 138 7.49 -14.31 24.79
CA ASP A 138 7.98 -13.48 25.90
C ASP A 138 9.38 -12.94 25.65
#